data_b007dfb84e42c7eea2d56fd1f86e8372
#
_entry.id   b007dfb84e42c7eea2d56fd1f86e8372
#
_cell.length_a   1.000
_cell.length_b   1.000
_cell.length_c   1.000
_cell.angle_alpha   90.00
_cell.angle_beta   90.00
_cell.angle_gamma   90.00
#
_symmetry.space_group_name_H-M   'P 1'
#
loop_
_entity.id
_entity.type
_entity.pdbx_description
1 polymer ?
#
loop_
_entity_poly.entity_id
_entity_poly.type
_entity_poly.pdbx_seq_one_letter_code
_entity_poly.pdbx_strand_id
1 'polypeptide(L)'
;MELMAFPEAARQDAGYQLHRIQTGHTPQDWKPLKHLGRGVTGVQEIRIWQDDATFRIAYVMKFGGYITVLHCWQKTTQATREITKAIIGRRYKEAYEGLK
;
A
#
# COMPACT_ATOMS: atom_id res chain seq x y z
N MET A 1 -10.59 -0.29 -2.77
CA MET A 1 -11.09 1.02 -2.27
C MET A 1 -10.02 2.06 -2.50
N GLU A 2 -10.39 3.29 -2.65
CA GLU A 2 -9.44 4.37 -2.79
C GLU A 2 -9.10 4.98 -1.44
N LEU A 3 -7.95 5.64 -1.33
CA LEU A 3 -7.49 6.25 -0.09
C LEU A 3 -8.51 7.24 0.47
N MET A 4 -9.15 8.01 -0.40
CA MET A 4 -10.16 8.99 0.01
C MET A 4 -11.42 8.36 0.58
N ALA A 5 -11.62 7.05 0.39
CA ALA A 5 -12.74 6.32 0.98
C ALA A 5 -12.48 5.88 2.42
N PHE A 6 -11.26 6.05 2.93
CA PHE A 6 -10.97 5.78 4.34
C PHE A 6 -11.70 6.77 5.23
N PRO A 7 -12.12 6.38 6.44
CA PRO A 7 -12.60 7.35 7.43
C PRO A 7 -11.57 8.45 7.65
N GLU A 8 -12.03 9.64 8.03
CA GLU A 8 -11.17 10.82 8.12
C GLU A 8 -9.92 10.58 8.98
N ALA A 9 -10.06 9.99 10.16
CA ALA A 9 -8.92 9.75 11.05
C ALA A 9 -7.91 8.78 10.42
N ALA A 10 -8.38 7.73 9.75
CA ALA A 10 -7.50 6.79 9.06
C ALA A 10 -6.82 7.45 7.86
N ARG A 11 -7.54 8.31 7.15
CA ARG A 11 -7.00 9.05 6.02
C ARG A 11 -5.91 10.02 6.44
N GLN A 12 -6.10 10.71 7.56
CA GLN A 12 -5.09 11.64 8.10
C GLN A 12 -3.82 10.88 8.52
N ASP A 13 -3.97 9.74 9.18
CA ASP A 13 -2.84 8.91 9.56
C ASP A 13 -2.12 8.36 8.33
N ALA A 14 -2.87 7.92 7.33
CA ALA A 14 -2.29 7.46 6.06
C ALA A 14 -1.45 8.57 5.40
N GLY A 15 -1.95 9.80 5.37
CA GLY A 15 -1.21 10.94 4.86
C GLY A 15 0.09 11.18 5.62
N TYR A 16 0.05 11.07 6.94
CA TYR A 16 1.22 11.22 7.79
C TYR A 16 2.26 10.12 7.50
N GLN A 17 1.82 8.87 7.38
CA GLN A 17 2.74 7.76 7.11
C GLN A 17 3.39 7.89 5.72
N LEU A 18 2.62 8.31 4.71
CA LEU A 18 3.16 8.55 3.38
C LEU A 18 4.17 9.71 3.39
N HIS A 19 3.89 10.75 4.16
CA HIS A 19 4.82 11.87 4.34
C HIS A 19 6.14 11.41 4.97
N ARG A 20 6.09 10.51 5.96
CA ARG A 20 7.29 9.96 6.57
C ARG A 20 8.17 9.28 5.51
N ILE A 21 7.57 8.51 4.62
CA ILE A 21 8.31 7.86 3.53
C ILE A 21 8.94 8.90 2.61
N GLN A 22 8.20 9.93 2.25
CA GLN A 22 8.69 11.00 1.37
C GLN A 22 9.88 11.74 1.95
N THR A 23 9.97 11.81 3.28
CA THR A 23 11.06 12.50 3.97
C THR A 23 12.18 11.55 4.41
N GLY A 24 12.21 10.33 3.88
CA GLY A 24 13.30 9.39 4.11
C GLY A 24 13.15 8.52 5.34
N HIS A 25 11.96 8.50 5.95
CA HIS A 25 11.68 7.69 7.13
C HIS A 25 10.84 6.47 6.76
N THR A 26 10.81 5.47 7.64
CA THR A 26 9.89 4.34 7.47
C THR A 26 8.53 4.66 8.09
N PRO A 27 7.44 4.04 7.61
CA PRO A 27 6.15 4.14 8.31
C PRO A 27 6.25 3.53 9.72
N GLN A 28 5.34 3.90 10.60
CA GLN A 28 5.35 3.40 11.98
C GLN A 28 5.01 1.93 12.06
N ASP A 29 4.10 1.44 11.21
CA ASP A 29 3.73 0.03 11.16
C ASP A 29 3.65 -0.43 9.71
N TRP A 30 4.57 -1.31 9.30
CA TRP A 30 4.66 -1.75 7.93
C TRP A 30 5.28 -3.13 7.84
N LYS A 31 5.07 -3.77 6.71
CA LYS A 31 5.75 -5.03 6.39
C LYS A 31 5.90 -5.16 4.87
N PRO A 32 6.89 -5.93 4.40
CA PRO A 32 6.96 -6.24 2.98
C PRO A 32 5.82 -7.17 2.57
N LEU A 33 5.31 -7.00 1.36
CA LEU A 33 4.34 -7.91 0.75
C LEU A 33 5.05 -8.80 -0.25
N LYS A 34 4.81 -10.10 -0.16
CA LYS A 34 5.43 -11.11 -1.01
C LYS A 34 4.36 -11.92 -1.73
N HIS A 35 4.80 -12.70 -2.74
CA HIS A 35 3.91 -13.59 -3.50
C HIS A 35 2.81 -12.83 -4.24
N LEU A 36 3.17 -11.69 -4.84
CA LEU A 36 2.23 -10.84 -5.57
C LEU A 36 2.22 -11.11 -7.07
N GLY A 37 3.02 -12.06 -7.51
CA GLY A 37 3.15 -12.40 -8.91
C GLY A 37 4.59 -12.31 -9.39
N ARG A 38 4.85 -12.87 -10.56
CA ARG A 38 6.19 -12.94 -11.14
C ARG A 38 6.70 -11.54 -11.46
N GLY A 39 7.88 -11.20 -10.95
CA GLY A 39 8.51 -9.91 -11.20
C GLY A 39 7.99 -8.77 -10.35
N VAL A 40 7.01 -9.01 -9.49
CA VAL A 40 6.45 -7.99 -8.60
C VAL A 40 7.22 -8.01 -7.28
N THR A 41 8.08 -7.02 -7.09
CA THR A 41 8.98 -6.96 -5.93
C THR A 41 9.02 -5.55 -5.35
N GLY A 42 9.45 -5.44 -4.08
CA GLY A 42 9.63 -4.14 -3.43
C GLY A 42 8.35 -3.49 -2.95
N VAL A 43 7.23 -4.22 -2.96
CA VAL A 43 5.97 -3.70 -2.48
C VAL A 43 5.94 -3.79 -0.96
N GLN A 44 5.51 -2.71 -0.32
CA GLN A 44 5.38 -2.61 1.12
C GLN A 44 3.91 -2.38 1.48
N GLU A 45 3.50 -2.87 2.64
CA GLU A 45 2.17 -2.65 3.18
C GLU A 45 2.28 -1.78 4.42
N ILE A 46 1.58 -0.63 4.42
CA ILE A 46 1.43 0.21 5.61
C ILE A 46 0.15 -0.23 6.32
N ARG A 47 0.21 -0.34 7.64
CA ARG A 47 -0.94 -0.67 8.47
C ARG A 47 -1.37 0.56 9.25
N ILE A 48 -2.64 0.89 9.14
CA ILE A 48 -3.26 2.02 9.83
C ILE A 48 -4.30 1.46 10.80
N TRP A 49 -4.09 1.67 12.09
CA TRP A 49 -4.98 1.18 13.14
C TRP A 49 -5.90 2.31 13.57
N GLN A 50 -7.21 2.09 13.46
CA GLN A 50 -8.20 3.07 13.84
C GLN A 50 -9.37 2.35 14.51
N ASP A 51 -9.55 2.56 15.84
CA ASP A 51 -10.54 1.86 16.64
C ASP A 51 -10.37 0.34 16.47
N ASP A 52 -11.43 -0.37 16.06
CA ASP A 52 -11.40 -1.82 15.87
C ASP A 52 -11.07 -2.22 14.43
N ALA A 53 -10.78 -1.25 13.57
CA ALA A 53 -10.52 -1.51 12.17
C ALA A 53 -9.04 -1.34 11.82
N THR A 54 -8.58 -2.10 10.85
CA THR A 54 -7.23 -1.95 10.30
C THR A 54 -7.34 -1.63 8.82
N PHE A 55 -6.77 -0.51 8.42
CA PHE A 55 -6.70 -0.10 7.02
C PHE A 55 -5.30 -0.37 6.50
N ARG A 56 -5.19 -0.74 5.24
CA ARG A 56 -3.93 -1.12 4.63
C ARG A 56 -3.69 -0.34 3.35
N ILE A 57 -2.42 -0.02 3.10
CA ILE A 57 -1.98 0.66 1.89
C ILE A 57 -0.79 -0.11 1.34
N ALA A 58 -0.90 -0.61 0.10
CA ALA A 58 0.22 -1.21 -0.61
C ALA A 58 0.87 -0.16 -1.49
N TYR A 59 2.17 0.02 -1.37
CA TYR A 59 2.91 1.00 -2.14
C TYR A 59 4.26 0.47 -2.58
N VAL A 60 4.86 1.13 -3.55
CA VAL A 60 6.18 0.83 -4.04
C VAL A 60 6.90 2.13 -4.39
N MET A 61 8.23 2.17 -4.26
CA MET A 61 9.04 3.36 -4.56
C MET A 61 10.03 3.14 -5.71
N LYS A 62 9.76 2.19 -6.59
CA LYS A 62 10.68 1.85 -7.68
C LYS A 62 10.54 2.74 -8.91
N PHE A 63 9.38 3.34 -9.10
CA PHE A 63 9.04 3.98 -10.37
C PHE A 63 9.38 5.46 -10.31
N GLY A 64 10.57 5.80 -10.82
CA GLY A 64 11.01 7.20 -10.86
C GLY A 64 11.34 7.81 -9.52
N GLY A 65 11.49 6.99 -8.46
CA GLY A 65 11.75 7.51 -7.11
C GLY A 65 10.53 8.04 -6.39
N TYR A 66 9.34 7.92 -6.99
CA TYR A 66 8.10 8.36 -6.39
C TYR A 66 7.40 7.24 -5.63
N ILE A 67 6.60 7.62 -4.65
CA ILE A 67 5.70 6.68 -3.98
C ILE A 67 4.53 6.41 -4.92
N THR A 68 4.35 5.14 -5.30
CA THR A 68 3.21 4.70 -6.08
C THR A 68 2.30 3.86 -5.21
N VAL A 69 1.11 4.38 -4.89
CA VAL A 69 0.10 3.64 -4.13
C VAL A 69 -0.60 2.69 -5.09
N LEU A 70 -0.50 1.39 -4.81
CA LEU A 70 -1.05 0.36 -5.67
C LEU A 70 -2.47 -0.03 -5.29
N HIS A 71 -2.77 -0.06 -3.99
CA HIS A 71 -4.10 -0.46 -3.52
C HIS A 71 -4.28 -0.05 -2.07
N CYS A 72 -5.52 0.29 -1.71
CA CYS A 72 -5.92 0.59 -0.35
C CYS A 72 -7.12 -0.28 0.00
N TRP A 73 -7.16 -0.83 1.21
CA TRP A 73 -8.28 -1.67 1.63
C TRP A 73 -8.42 -1.69 3.14
N GLN A 74 -9.62 -2.06 3.60
CA GLN A 74 -9.86 -2.34 5.01
C GLN A 74 -9.65 -3.83 5.23
N LYS A 75 -8.79 -4.18 6.18
CA LYS A 75 -8.47 -5.57 6.43
C LYS A 75 -9.50 -6.19 7.35
N THR A 76 -10.02 -7.34 6.95
CA THR A 76 -11.01 -8.08 7.72
C THR A 76 -10.49 -9.44 8.18
N THR A 77 -9.28 -9.83 7.74
CA THR A 77 -8.67 -11.11 8.10
C THR A 77 -7.20 -10.89 8.43
N GLN A 78 -6.56 -11.86 9.08
CA GLN A 78 -5.14 -11.76 9.44
C GLN A 78 -4.22 -11.81 8.22
N ALA A 79 -4.58 -12.61 7.22
CA ALA A 79 -3.76 -12.77 6.01
C ALA A 79 -4.31 -11.93 4.87
N THR A 80 -3.42 -11.42 4.01
CA THR A 80 -3.84 -10.73 2.79
C THR A 80 -4.42 -11.75 1.82
N ARG A 81 -5.66 -11.52 1.36
CA ARG A 81 -6.37 -12.44 0.48
C ARG A 81 -5.70 -12.50 -0.90
N GLU A 82 -5.84 -13.64 -1.55
CA GLU A 82 -5.30 -13.83 -2.90
C GLU A 82 -5.87 -12.84 -3.92
N ILE A 83 -7.17 -12.49 -3.79
CA ILE A 83 -7.78 -11.52 -4.68
C ILE A 83 -7.14 -10.13 -4.51
N THR A 84 -6.82 -9.74 -3.27
CA THR A 84 -6.13 -8.49 -3.00
C THR A 84 -4.72 -8.50 -3.59
N LYS A 85 -4.00 -9.60 -3.42
CA LYS A 85 -2.67 -9.77 -4.00
C LYS A 85 -2.70 -9.67 -5.51
N ALA A 86 -3.70 -10.26 -6.16
CA ALA A 86 -3.86 -10.21 -7.61
C ALA A 86 -4.08 -8.77 -8.10
N ILE A 87 -4.88 -8.00 -7.38
CA ILE A 87 -5.12 -6.58 -7.70
C ILE A 87 -3.81 -5.80 -7.60
N ILE A 88 -3.07 -5.98 -6.51
CA ILE A 88 -1.81 -5.29 -6.28
C ILE A 88 -0.80 -5.63 -7.39
N GLY A 89 -0.66 -6.91 -7.71
CA GLY A 89 0.26 -7.36 -8.76
C GLY A 89 -0.08 -6.78 -10.12
N ARG A 90 -1.38 -6.73 -10.46
CA ARG A 90 -1.83 -6.14 -11.72
C ARG A 90 -1.51 -4.65 -11.77
N ARG A 91 -1.79 -3.91 -10.70
CA ARG A 91 -1.52 -2.47 -10.66
C ARG A 91 -0.04 -2.15 -10.69
N TYR A 92 0.78 -3.00 -10.08
CA TYR A 92 2.23 -2.88 -10.19
C TYR A 92 2.68 -2.96 -11.65
N LYS A 93 2.18 -3.95 -12.39
CA LYS A 93 2.54 -4.12 -13.79
C LYS A 93 2.05 -2.97 -14.65
N GLU A 94 0.85 -2.47 -14.39
CA GLU A 94 0.32 -1.30 -15.09
C GLU A 94 1.19 -0.06 -14.84
N ALA A 95 1.63 0.17 -13.60
CA ALA A 95 2.51 1.28 -13.27
C ALA A 95 3.88 1.14 -13.95
N TYR A 96 4.43 -0.07 -13.99
CA TYR A 96 5.67 -0.36 -14.68
C TYR A 96 5.56 -0.10 -16.18
N GLU A 97 4.47 -0.56 -16.80
CA GLU A 97 4.23 -0.33 -18.24
C GLU A 97 4.07 1.15 -18.55
N GLY A 98 3.48 1.94 -17.66
CA GLY A 98 3.31 3.36 -17.84
C GLY A 98 4.62 4.16 -17.87
N LEU A 99 5.75 3.53 -17.45
CA LEU A 99 7.06 4.18 -17.48
C LEU A 99 7.83 3.93 -18.76
N LYS A 100 7.37 3.04 -19.60
CA LYS A 100 8.04 2.69 -20.85
C LYS A 100 7.77 3.70 -21.96
#